data_2e0845d64417792ecf0e27ba2cfb8443
#
_entry.id   2e0845d64417792ecf0e27ba2cfb8443
#
_cell.length_a   1.000
_cell.length_b   1.000
_cell.length_c   1.000
_cell.angle_alpha   90.00
_cell.angle_beta   90.00
_cell.angle_gamma   90.00
#
_symmetry.space_group_name_H-M   'P 1'
#
loop_
_entity.id
_entity.type
_entity.pdbx_description
1 polymer ?
#
loop_
_entity_poly.entity_id
_entity_poly.type
_entity_poly.pdbx_seq_one_letter_code
_entity_poly.pdbx_strand_id
1 'polypeptide(L)'
;MKASTGHWADEAAAKIVFEKGEKEQYTCASGITPSGTVHIGNFREIISVELVVRALRDMGKNVRFIYSWDDYDVFRKVPANMPKQDELEKHLRFPITMVPDPWERDANYARHHEVDVEKVLPKVGINPEFIYQAERYRSSRYAQGIRRALEKRDVLKNILDKFRDEEHKIQGEWQPVSVFCEKCNKDETEIDGWDGDWGLSYHCSACGCQEKLDMRKAKGVKLVWRIDWPMRWEYEKVDFEPAGKDHHSHGGSFDTARHVCKEVYDYDAPVSFRYDFIGTKGLPGKMSSSSGNVITIEDVLKVYTPEVARFLFAGTRPNTEFTISFDLDVIKIYEDYDKTERIAWKIETAKDETIFQKEKRIYELSQVSSDGKTPSLEGKQPPYQVPFRHLCNLIQIADGDIEKTLADLAAVDNGPNKEQLAVLRSRALCAKYWVENCAPDEFRFRLLPSGGAAALSQEERAKLRSLSDVEKNAVRILRDDVICKI
;
A
#
# COMPACT_ATOMS: atom_id res chain seq x y z
N MET A 1 30.77 -7.67 -9.66
CA MET A 1 29.37 -7.19 -9.79
C MET A 1 28.52 -8.38 -10.15
N LYS A 2 27.46 -8.70 -9.39
CA LYS A 2 26.45 -9.68 -9.81
C LYS A 2 25.83 -9.17 -11.11
N ALA A 3 25.56 -10.06 -12.06
CA ALA A 3 24.86 -9.69 -13.29
C ALA A 3 23.55 -8.97 -12.95
N SER A 4 23.25 -7.90 -13.68
CA SER A 4 21.97 -7.16 -13.49
C SER A 4 20.82 -8.15 -13.69
N THR A 5 19.94 -8.26 -12.71
CA THR A 5 18.73 -9.10 -12.80
C THR A 5 17.71 -8.54 -13.78
N GLY A 6 17.89 -7.29 -14.26
CA GLY A 6 16.92 -6.55 -15.07
C GLY A 6 15.64 -6.19 -14.33
N HIS A 7 15.63 -6.32 -12.99
CA HIS A 7 14.47 -5.97 -12.18
C HIS A 7 14.54 -4.50 -11.74
N TRP A 8 13.43 -3.77 -11.84
CA TRP A 8 13.35 -2.34 -11.57
C TRP A 8 13.79 -1.94 -10.15
N ALA A 9 13.55 -2.80 -9.12
CA ALA A 9 13.97 -2.51 -7.75
C ALA A 9 15.48 -2.57 -7.59
N ASP A 10 16.16 -3.49 -8.28
CA ASP A 10 17.63 -3.58 -8.28
C ASP A 10 18.25 -2.41 -9.04
N GLU A 11 17.60 -1.98 -10.16
CA GLU A 11 18.00 -0.77 -10.90
C GLU A 11 17.90 0.49 -10.02
N ALA A 12 16.80 0.61 -9.26
CA ALA A 12 16.61 1.73 -8.33
C ALA A 12 17.64 1.69 -7.18
N ALA A 13 17.89 0.53 -6.59
CA ALA A 13 18.89 0.36 -5.54
C ALA A 13 20.30 0.74 -6.02
N ALA A 14 20.67 0.29 -7.22
CA ALA A 14 21.97 0.65 -7.82
C ALA A 14 22.07 2.17 -8.08
N LYS A 15 20.99 2.80 -8.54
CA LYS A 15 20.91 4.25 -8.73
C LYS A 15 21.09 5.01 -7.42
N ILE A 16 20.45 4.56 -6.34
CA ILE A 16 20.58 5.18 -5.01
C ILE A 16 22.04 5.15 -4.55
N VAL A 17 22.69 3.98 -4.63
CA VAL A 17 24.10 3.85 -4.24
C VAL A 17 25.02 4.72 -5.11
N PHE A 18 24.72 4.80 -6.41
CA PHE A 18 25.50 5.62 -7.34
C PHE A 18 25.36 7.13 -7.04
N GLU A 19 24.14 7.62 -6.85
CA GLU A 19 23.88 9.06 -6.67
C GLU A 19 24.19 9.55 -5.25
N LYS A 20 23.98 8.71 -4.21
CA LYS A 20 24.21 9.08 -2.82
C LYS A 20 25.59 8.69 -2.29
N GLY A 21 26.37 7.92 -3.08
CA GLY A 21 27.66 7.41 -2.67
C GLY A 21 27.58 6.32 -1.59
N GLU A 22 28.72 5.83 -1.14
CA GLU A 22 28.78 4.85 -0.05
C GLU A 22 28.48 5.52 1.29
N LYS A 23 27.56 4.91 2.04
CA LYS A 23 27.09 5.42 3.33
C LYS A 23 27.05 4.28 4.35
N GLU A 24 27.19 4.64 5.63
CA GLU A 24 27.00 3.71 6.74
C GLU A 24 25.57 3.18 6.79
N GLN A 25 24.58 4.05 6.52
CA GLN A 25 23.17 3.70 6.49
C GLN A 25 22.46 4.54 5.41
N TYR A 26 21.58 3.88 4.65
CA TYR A 26 20.65 4.52 3.72
C TYR A 26 19.28 4.61 4.37
N THR A 27 18.59 5.74 4.21
CA THR A 27 17.20 5.92 4.66
C THR A 27 16.26 5.90 3.46
N CYS A 28 15.33 4.96 3.44
CA CYS A 28 14.25 4.87 2.45
C CYS A 28 12.94 5.26 3.13
N ALA A 29 12.19 6.19 2.53
CA ALA A 29 10.99 6.75 3.11
C ALA A 29 9.75 6.48 2.25
N SER A 30 8.62 6.39 2.91
CA SER A 30 7.26 6.43 2.38
C SER A 30 6.37 7.10 3.42
N GLY A 31 5.18 7.54 3.05
CA GLY A 31 4.26 8.13 4.00
C GLY A 31 2.90 8.48 3.43
N ILE A 32 1.94 8.73 4.31
CA ILE A 32 0.59 9.13 3.92
C ILE A 32 -0.12 9.89 5.04
N THR A 33 -1.07 10.73 4.67
CA THR A 33 -2.03 11.32 5.59
C THR A 33 -3.16 10.33 5.88
N PRO A 34 -3.43 9.95 7.16
CA PRO A 34 -4.53 9.06 7.54
C PRO A 34 -5.88 9.82 7.54
N SER A 35 -6.22 10.43 6.39
CA SER A 35 -7.43 11.25 6.21
C SER A 35 -8.69 10.45 5.93
N GLY A 36 -8.60 9.14 5.86
CA GLY A 36 -9.65 8.16 5.61
C GLY A 36 -9.07 6.78 5.41
N THR A 37 -9.90 5.81 5.01
CA THR A 37 -9.48 4.42 4.80
C THR A 37 -8.33 4.34 3.80
N VAL A 38 -7.22 3.74 4.22
CA VAL A 38 -6.05 3.51 3.37
C VAL A 38 -6.33 2.35 2.43
N HIS A 39 -6.30 2.63 1.13
CA HIS A 39 -6.66 1.66 0.10
C HIS A 39 -5.44 1.12 -0.65
N ILE A 40 -5.66 0.09 -1.47
CA ILE A 40 -4.59 -0.60 -2.21
C ILE A 40 -3.78 0.33 -3.13
N GLY A 41 -4.38 1.43 -3.61
CA GLY A 41 -3.66 2.45 -4.36
C GLY A 41 -2.57 3.15 -3.55
N ASN A 42 -2.80 3.38 -2.26
CA ASN A 42 -1.80 3.91 -1.33
C ASN A 42 -0.73 2.85 -0.99
N PHE A 43 -1.15 1.58 -0.87
CA PHE A 43 -0.24 0.47 -0.61
C PHE A 43 0.86 0.35 -1.69
N ARG A 44 0.60 0.79 -2.93
CA ARG A 44 1.59 0.78 -4.01
C ARG A 44 2.88 1.48 -3.64
N GLU A 45 2.79 2.61 -2.94
CA GLU A 45 3.98 3.36 -2.55
C GLU A 45 4.83 2.55 -1.57
N ILE A 46 4.25 2.14 -0.44
CA ILE A 46 5.01 1.45 0.60
C ILE A 46 5.61 0.12 0.12
N ILE A 47 4.88 -0.67 -0.67
CA ILE A 47 5.42 -1.92 -1.23
C ILE A 47 6.56 -1.64 -2.21
N SER A 48 6.46 -0.57 -3.02
CA SER A 48 7.52 -0.19 -3.93
C SER A 48 8.80 0.21 -3.20
N VAL A 49 8.68 0.94 -2.09
CA VAL A 49 9.82 1.27 -1.23
C VAL A 49 10.41 0.01 -0.61
N GLU A 50 9.58 -0.89 -0.08
CA GLU A 50 10.04 -2.13 0.54
C GLU A 50 10.81 -3.02 -0.42
N LEU A 51 10.37 -3.14 -1.68
CA LEU A 51 11.09 -3.89 -2.70
C LEU A 51 12.48 -3.29 -3.01
N VAL A 52 12.61 -1.96 -3.00
CA VAL A 52 13.90 -1.27 -3.13
C VAL A 52 14.76 -1.46 -1.87
N VAL A 53 14.17 -1.42 -0.68
CA VAL A 53 14.85 -1.72 0.59
C VAL A 53 15.44 -3.12 0.57
N ARG A 54 14.70 -4.12 0.11
CA ARG A 54 15.23 -5.49 -0.06
C ARG A 54 16.40 -5.53 -1.04
N ALA A 55 16.25 -4.88 -2.18
CA ALA A 55 17.32 -4.82 -3.18
C ALA A 55 18.60 -4.19 -2.62
N LEU A 56 18.50 -3.10 -1.86
CA LEU A 56 19.65 -2.50 -1.16
C LEU A 56 20.25 -3.45 -0.12
N ARG A 57 19.41 -4.14 0.68
CA ARG A 57 19.88 -5.11 1.68
C ARG A 57 20.57 -6.33 1.03
N ASP A 58 20.08 -6.77 -0.12
CA ASP A 58 20.71 -7.84 -0.92
C ASP A 58 22.06 -7.43 -1.53
N MET A 59 22.27 -6.11 -1.72
CA MET A 59 23.58 -5.53 -2.05
C MET A 59 24.51 -5.39 -0.82
N GLY A 60 24.06 -5.83 0.37
CA GLY A 60 24.81 -5.72 1.62
C GLY A 60 24.75 -4.36 2.29
N LYS A 61 23.81 -3.48 1.88
CA LYS A 61 23.67 -2.15 2.47
C LYS A 61 22.84 -2.20 3.76
N ASN A 62 23.24 -1.38 4.75
CA ASN A 62 22.42 -1.14 5.93
C ASN A 62 21.32 -0.13 5.55
N VAL A 63 20.05 -0.48 5.78
CA VAL A 63 18.90 0.33 5.35
C VAL A 63 17.93 0.55 6.50
N ARG A 64 17.70 1.82 6.83
CA ARG A 64 16.60 2.28 7.66
C ARG A 64 15.38 2.51 6.76
N PHE A 65 14.29 1.82 7.02
CA PHE A 65 13.05 1.98 6.30
C PHE A 65 12.04 2.68 7.20
N ILE A 66 11.61 3.87 6.82
CA ILE A 66 10.66 4.69 7.58
C ILE A 66 9.32 4.80 6.84
N TYR A 67 8.23 4.84 7.61
CA TYR A 67 6.89 5.16 7.12
C TYR A 67 6.31 6.29 7.95
N SER A 68 6.07 7.45 7.30
CA SER A 68 5.57 8.65 7.94
C SER A 68 4.05 8.69 7.92
N TRP A 69 3.45 8.79 9.09
CA TRP A 69 2.07 9.17 9.23
C TRP A 69 1.96 10.70 9.28
N ASP A 70 1.38 11.32 8.25
CA ASP A 70 1.12 12.75 8.21
C ASP A 70 -0.16 13.07 9.01
N ASP A 71 -0.16 12.60 10.24
CA ASP A 71 -1.27 12.60 11.18
C ASP A 71 -1.47 13.98 11.88
N TYR A 72 -0.60 14.95 11.58
CA TYR A 72 -0.74 16.33 12.04
C TYR A 72 -1.30 17.26 10.97
N ASP A 73 -2.04 16.70 10.01
CA ASP A 73 -2.75 17.47 9.01
C ASP A 73 -4.14 17.93 9.50
N VAL A 74 -4.67 18.93 8.81
CA VAL A 74 -5.99 19.51 9.10
C VAL A 74 -7.09 18.59 8.65
N PHE A 75 -8.07 18.31 9.50
CA PHE A 75 -9.32 17.65 9.13
C PHE A 75 -10.21 18.62 8.35
N ARG A 76 -10.08 18.61 7.03
CA ARG A 76 -10.74 19.60 6.14
C ARG A 76 -12.10 19.16 5.64
N LYS A 77 -12.36 17.86 5.67
CA LYS A 77 -13.56 17.26 5.06
C LYS A 77 -13.87 15.94 5.77
N VAL A 78 -15.15 15.70 6.00
CA VAL A 78 -15.64 14.39 6.43
C VAL A 78 -15.79 13.49 5.20
N PRO A 79 -15.11 12.33 5.11
CA PRO A 79 -15.32 11.39 4.01
C PRO A 79 -16.75 10.82 4.03
N ALA A 80 -17.34 10.62 2.85
CA ALA A 80 -18.74 10.22 2.72
C ALA A 80 -19.07 8.83 3.34
N ASN A 81 -18.06 7.97 3.50
CA ASN A 81 -18.19 6.63 4.06
C ASN A 81 -18.01 6.56 5.58
N MET A 82 -17.83 7.71 6.25
CA MET A 82 -17.65 7.73 7.71
C MET A 82 -18.99 7.65 8.43
N PRO A 83 -19.10 6.90 9.52
CA PRO A 83 -20.25 7.00 10.43
C PRO A 83 -20.20 8.32 11.21
N LYS A 84 -21.29 8.68 11.86
CA LYS A 84 -21.41 9.87 12.76
C LYS A 84 -20.95 11.18 12.09
N GLN A 85 -21.33 11.42 10.84
CA GLN A 85 -20.88 12.57 10.06
C GLN A 85 -21.14 13.91 10.76
N ASP A 86 -22.32 14.12 11.34
CA ASP A 86 -22.67 15.35 12.06
C ASP A 86 -21.76 15.62 13.28
N GLU A 87 -21.23 14.57 13.88
CA GLU A 87 -20.26 14.68 14.98
C GLU A 87 -18.87 15.05 14.45
N LEU A 88 -18.44 14.39 13.38
CA LEU A 88 -17.15 14.67 12.73
C LEU A 88 -17.10 16.08 12.14
N GLU A 89 -18.22 16.60 11.61
CA GLU A 89 -18.29 17.97 11.08
C GLU A 89 -17.96 19.04 12.14
N LYS A 90 -18.27 18.80 13.41
CA LYS A 90 -17.91 19.71 14.51
C LYS A 90 -16.41 19.82 14.73
N HIS A 91 -15.64 18.84 14.22
CA HIS A 91 -14.19 18.79 14.34
C HIS A 91 -13.46 19.23 13.07
N LEU A 92 -14.16 19.79 12.09
CA LEU A 92 -13.52 20.41 10.93
C LEU A 92 -12.53 21.50 11.40
N ARG A 93 -11.40 21.59 10.71
CA ARG A 93 -10.29 22.52 11.00
C ARG A 93 -9.41 22.13 12.20
N PHE A 94 -9.68 21.00 12.87
CA PHE A 94 -8.80 20.43 13.89
C PHE A 94 -7.67 19.59 13.25
N PRO A 95 -6.56 19.33 13.98
CA PRO A 95 -5.65 18.24 13.60
C PRO A 95 -6.40 16.91 13.57
N ILE A 96 -6.12 16.06 12.60
CA ILE A 96 -6.82 14.76 12.49
C ILE A 96 -6.61 13.87 13.72
N THR A 97 -5.54 14.02 14.45
CA THR A 97 -5.28 13.36 15.75
C THR A 97 -6.14 13.88 16.92
N MET A 98 -6.87 14.97 16.72
CA MET A 98 -7.81 15.51 17.71
C MET A 98 -9.28 15.27 17.34
N VAL A 99 -9.53 14.61 16.23
CA VAL A 99 -10.87 14.19 15.81
C VAL A 99 -11.18 12.85 16.48
N PRO A 100 -12.37 12.67 17.11
CA PRO A 100 -12.73 11.41 17.74
C PRO A 100 -12.84 10.29 16.73
N ASP A 101 -12.53 9.07 17.14
CA ASP A 101 -12.78 7.88 16.31
C ASP A 101 -14.29 7.62 16.22
N PRO A 102 -14.91 7.71 15.03
CA PRO A 102 -16.35 7.51 14.91
C PRO A 102 -16.81 6.06 15.16
N TRP A 103 -15.89 5.10 15.16
CA TRP A 103 -16.16 3.70 15.53
C TRP A 103 -15.88 3.40 17.01
N GLU A 104 -15.32 4.35 17.76
CA GLU A 104 -15.01 4.21 19.20
C GLU A 104 -14.06 3.02 19.52
N ARG A 105 -13.23 2.64 18.55
CA ARG A 105 -12.29 1.53 18.67
C ARG A 105 -10.90 1.97 19.11
N ASP A 106 -10.45 3.11 18.60
CA ASP A 106 -9.11 3.62 18.79
C ASP A 106 -9.12 5.02 19.44
N ALA A 107 -7.93 5.53 19.80
CA ALA A 107 -7.81 6.77 20.57
C ALA A 107 -8.35 8.02 19.82
N ASN A 108 -8.28 8.03 18.51
CA ASN A 108 -8.76 9.12 17.65
C ASN A 108 -8.91 8.64 16.20
N TYR A 109 -9.44 9.50 15.35
CA TYR A 109 -9.68 9.24 13.93
C TYR A 109 -8.43 8.79 13.17
N ALA A 110 -7.31 9.51 13.33
CA ALA A 110 -6.05 9.15 12.66
C ALA A 110 -5.59 7.77 13.10
N ARG A 111 -5.59 7.51 14.43
CA ARG A 111 -5.13 6.24 14.99
C ARG A 111 -5.94 5.04 14.51
N HIS A 112 -7.23 5.20 14.27
CA HIS A 112 -8.08 4.16 13.68
C HIS A 112 -7.51 3.67 12.33
N HIS A 113 -7.22 4.58 11.41
CA HIS A 113 -6.71 4.24 10.08
C HIS A 113 -5.26 3.75 10.11
N GLU A 114 -4.44 4.29 11.00
CA GLU A 114 -3.05 3.88 11.19
C GLU A 114 -2.97 2.43 11.67
N VAL A 115 -3.73 2.09 12.72
CA VAL A 115 -3.74 0.73 13.31
C VAL A 115 -4.14 -0.32 12.29
N ASP A 116 -5.09 -0.05 11.42
CA ASP A 116 -5.52 -1.00 10.40
C ASP A 116 -4.39 -1.32 9.41
N VAL A 117 -3.61 -0.31 9.01
CA VAL A 117 -2.45 -0.51 8.15
C VAL A 117 -1.31 -1.19 8.89
N GLU A 118 -0.97 -0.73 10.10
CA GLU A 118 0.10 -1.29 10.91
C GLU A 118 -0.10 -2.79 11.22
N LYS A 119 -1.36 -3.24 11.36
CA LYS A 119 -1.69 -4.65 11.56
C LYS A 119 -1.57 -5.50 10.30
N VAL A 120 -1.79 -4.92 9.13
CA VAL A 120 -1.79 -5.70 7.88
C VAL A 120 -0.42 -5.73 7.22
N LEU A 121 0.41 -4.70 7.35
CA LEU A 121 1.73 -4.64 6.71
C LEU A 121 2.65 -5.82 7.04
N PRO A 122 2.75 -6.30 8.30
CA PRO A 122 3.56 -7.48 8.62
C PRO A 122 3.07 -8.75 7.93
N LYS A 123 1.77 -8.88 7.63
CA LYS A 123 1.21 -10.04 6.90
C LYS A 123 1.80 -10.16 5.49
N VAL A 124 2.22 -9.05 4.91
CA VAL A 124 2.88 -8.99 3.60
C VAL A 124 4.39 -8.75 3.72
N GLY A 125 4.99 -8.93 4.90
CA GLY A 125 6.42 -8.83 5.15
C GLY A 125 6.98 -7.41 5.12
N ILE A 126 6.15 -6.39 5.37
CA ILE A 126 6.53 -4.97 5.40
C ILE A 126 6.59 -4.51 6.85
N ASN A 127 7.78 -4.13 7.31
CA ASN A 127 8.02 -3.75 8.71
C ASN A 127 8.87 -2.46 8.75
N PRO A 128 8.28 -1.27 8.53
CA PRO A 128 8.99 0.00 8.64
C PRO A 128 9.08 0.47 10.09
N GLU A 129 9.96 1.44 10.34
CA GLU A 129 9.89 2.32 11.50
C GLU A 129 8.78 3.35 11.26
N PHE A 130 7.73 3.35 12.07
CA PHE A 130 6.66 4.33 11.96
C PHE A 130 7.06 5.65 12.61
N ILE A 131 6.80 6.75 11.90
CA ILE A 131 7.01 8.11 12.37
C ILE A 131 5.65 8.83 12.40
N TYR A 132 5.27 9.31 13.58
CA TYR A 132 4.04 10.07 13.79
C TYR A 132 4.35 11.55 13.78
N GLN A 133 3.88 12.29 12.79
CA GLN A 133 4.21 13.70 12.62
C GLN A 133 3.61 14.56 13.71
N ALA A 134 2.43 14.21 14.23
CA ALA A 134 1.85 14.89 15.38
C ALA A 134 2.77 14.84 16.61
N GLU A 135 3.40 13.70 16.89
CA GLU A 135 4.38 13.58 17.97
C GLU A 135 5.61 14.47 17.73
N ARG A 136 6.16 14.42 16.50
CA ARG A 136 7.34 15.22 16.11
C ARG A 136 7.09 16.73 16.26
N TYR A 137 5.96 17.21 15.74
CA TYR A 137 5.58 18.61 15.81
C TYR A 137 5.27 19.05 17.25
N ARG A 138 4.42 18.30 17.96
CA ARG A 138 4.00 18.65 19.32
C ARG A 138 5.10 18.54 20.36
N SER A 139 6.16 17.82 20.09
CA SER A 139 7.40 17.82 20.89
C SER A 139 8.44 18.83 20.43
N SER A 140 8.09 19.73 19.50
CA SER A 140 8.94 20.78 18.94
C SER A 140 10.25 20.28 18.32
N ARG A 141 10.32 19.01 17.90
CA ARG A 141 11.54 18.44 17.29
C ARG A 141 11.93 19.14 15.99
N TYR A 142 10.98 19.74 15.29
CA TYR A 142 11.20 20.47 14.05
C TYR A 142 11.42 21.97 14.24
N ALA A 143 11.52 22.48 15.47
CA ALA A 143 11.67 23.91 15.75
C ALA A 143 12.82 24.56 14.96
N GLN A 144 13.97 23.89 14.85
CA GLN A 144 15.12 24.38 14.08
C GLN A 144 14.82 24.42 12.56
N GLY A 145 14.15 23.40 12.02
CA GLY A 145 13.72 23.37 10.61
C GLY A 145 12.69 24.46 10.31
N ILE A 146 11.75 24.70 11.21
CA ILE A 146 10.76 25.77 11.12
C ILE A 146 11.45 27.15 11.13
N ARG A 147 12.36 27.39 12.08
CA ARG A 147 13.13 28.62 12.14
C ARG A 147 13.91 28.88 10.86
N ARG A 148 14.57 27.87 10.33
CA ARG A 148 15.32 27.98 9.04
C ARG A 148 14.42 28.33 7.87
N ALA A 149 13.19 27.78 7.81
CA ALA A 149 12.19 28.15 6.81
C ALA A 149 11.78 29.64 6.93
N LEU A 150 11.60 30.13 8.15
CA LEU A 150 11.28 31.54 8.41
C LEU A 150 12.44 32.46 7.99
N GLU A 151 13.68 32.11 8.33
CA GLU A 151 14.89 32.86 7.93
C GLU A 151 15.04 32.93 6.40
N LYS A 152 14.58 31.89 5.68
CA LYS A 152 14.68 31.74 4.24
C LYS A 152 13.36 31.98 3.49
N ARG A 153 12.37 32.63 4.13
CA ARG A 153 11.03 32.81 3.56
C ARG A 153 11.02 33.45 2.16
N ASP A 154 11.92 34.40 1.90
CA ASP A 154 11.99 35.06 0.59
C ASP A 154 12.53 34.10 -0.49
N VAL A 155 13.48 33.24 -0.14
CA VAL A 155 13.97 32.16 -1.01
C VAL A 155 12.84 31.18 -1.30
N LEU A 156 12.10 30.77 -0.26
CA LEU A 156 10.93 29.89 -0.39
C LEU A 156 9.85 30.47 -1.30
N LYS A 157 9.51 31.75 -1.08
CA LYS A 157 8.55 32.47 -1.94
C LYS A 157 9.01 32.44 -3.40
N ASN A 158 10.26 32.79 -3.67
CA ASN A 158 10.81 32.76 -5.01
C ASN A 158 10.77 31.39 -5.65
N ILE A 159 11.09 30.31 -4.92
CA ILE A 159 11.01 28.93 -5.41
C ILE A 159 9.56 28.58 -5.77
N LEU A 160 8.61 28.86 -4.87
CA LEU A 160 7.21 28.52 -5.11
C LEU A 160 6.60 29.33 -6.27
N ASP A 161 6.99 30.58 -6.41
CA ASP A 161 6.47 31.49 -7.45
C ASP A 161 7.04 31.21 -8.84
N LYS A 162 8.20 30.50 -8.95
CA LYS A 162 8.71 30.01 -10.25
C LYS A 162 7.74 29.08 -10.97
N PHE A 163 6.88 28.40 -10.24
CA PHE A 163 5.94 27.39 -10.72
C PHE A 163 4.48 27.86 -10.73
N ARG A 164 4.26 29.16 -10.51
CA ARG A 164 2.94 29.78 -10.47
C ARG A 164 2.80 30.79 -11.62
N ASP A 165 1.63 30.90 -12.17
CA ASP A 165 1.27 32.03 -13.03
C ASP A 165 1.17 33.31 -12.19
N GLU A 166 1.17 34.49 -12.87
CA GLU A 166 1.20 35.79 -12.22
C GLU A 166 0.05 36.01 -11.22
N GLU A 167 -1.13 35.46 -11.52
CA GLU A 167 -2.34 35.63 -10.69
C GLU A 167 -2.27 34.82 -9.38
N HIS A 168 -1.51 33.72 -9.38
CA HIS A 168 -1.39 32.80 -8.24
C HIS A 168 -0.09 32.97 -7.46
N LYS A 169 0.75 33.94 -7.81
CA LYS A 169 1.94 34.28 -7.02
C LYS A 169 1.59 34.72 -5.61
N ILE A 170 2.48 34.40 -4.68
CA ILE A 170 2.31 34.76 -3.26
C ILE A 170 2.35 36.29 -3.13
N GLN A 171 1.26 36.88 -2.67
CA GLN A 171 1.15 38.30 -2.44
C GLN A 171 1.43 38.67 -0.98
N GLY A 172 1.92 39.89 -0.73
CA GLY A 172 2.11 40.43 0.60
C GLY A 172 3.14 39.70 1.48
N GLU A 173 3.03 39.92 2.77
CA GLU A 173 3.80 39.20 3.78
C GLU A 173 3.23 37.79 3.93
N TRP A 174 4.04 36.81 3.57
CA TRP A 174 3.72 35.40 3.65
C TRP A 174 4.67 34.68 4.60
N GLN A 175 4.15 33.75 5.37
CA GLN A 175 4.94 32.93 6.27
C GLN A 175 4.84 31.45 5.86
N PRO A 176 5.96 30.71 5.93
CA PRO A 176 6.03 29.28 5.54
C PRO A 176 5.41 28.33 6.57
N VAL A 177 4.71 28.87 7.57
CA VAL A 177 4.15 28.14 8.71
C VAL A 177 2.66 28.33 8.82
N SER A 178 1.99 27.39 9.46
CA SER A 178 0.62 27.48 9.96
C SER A 178 0.60 27.13 11.45
N VAL A 179 -0.42 27.58 12.15
CA VAL A 179 -0.57 27.33 13.59
C VAL A 179 -1.94 26.73 13.86
N PHE A 180 -1.98 25.62 14.57
CA PHE A 180 -3.19 25.21 15.27
C PHE A 180 -3.26 26.03 16.56
N CYS A 181 -4.35 26.74 16.75
CA CYS A 181 -4.53 27.61 17.91
C CYS A 181 -4.35 26.84 19.23
N GLU A 182 -3.45 27.27 20.09
CA GLU A 182 -3.18 26.59 21.37
C GLU A 182 -4.41 26.59 22.31
N LYS A 183 -5.41 27.46 22.07
CA LYS A 183 -6.65 27.55 22.86
C LYS A 183 -7.77 26.69 22.32
N CYS A 184 -8.09 26.74 21.01
CA CYS A 184 -9.23 26.04 20.43
C CYS A 184 -8.85 24.91 19.47
N ASN A 185 -7.57 24.69 19.20
CA ASN A 185 -6.98 23.65 18.34
C ASN A 185 -7.36 23.73 16.84
N LYS A 186 -8.03 24.80 16.40
CA LYS A 186 -8.34 24.99 14.97
C LYS A 186 -7.19 25.67 14.25
N ASP A 187 -7.05 25.40 12.95
CA ASP A 187 -6.08 26.05 12.06
C ASP A 187 -6.59 27.35 11.42
N GLU A 188 -7.66 27.93 11.98
CA GLU A 188 -8.23 29.23 11.58
C GLU A 188 -7.41 30.36 12.22
N THR A 189 -6.12 30.39 11.91
CA THR A 189 -5.14 31.31 12.49
C THR A 189 -4.41 32.08 11.40
N GLU A 190 -4.03 33.31 11.71
CA GLU A 190 -3.15 34.15 10.89
C GLU A 190 -1.91 34.52 11.66
N ILE A 191 -0.77 34.53 11.00
CA ILE A 191 0.53 34.88 11.61
C ILE A 191 0.69 36.38 11.55
N ASP A 192 0.79 37.00 12.73
CA ASP A 192 0.98 38.45 12.87
C ASP A 192 2.44 38.88 12.72
N GLY A 193 3.37 37.96 13.00
CA GLY A 193 4.79 38.24 12.85
C GLY A 193 5.71 37.22 13.50
N TRP A 194 6.96 37.28 13.07
CA TRP A 194 8.08 36.53 13.62
C TRP A 194 9.15 37.48 14.14
N ASP A 195 9.67 37.26 15.34
CA ASP A 195 10.62 38.18 16.00
C ASP A 195 12.08 38.05 15.55
N GLY A 196 12.33 37.20 14.53
CA GLY A 196 13.68 36.95 14.02
C GLY A 196 14.44 35.85 14.78
N ASP A 197 13.88 35.30 15.86
CA ASP A 197 14.48 34.21 16.63
C ASP A 197 13.46 33.04 16.83
N TRP A 198 12.92 32.89 18.03
CA TRP A 198 12.02 31.78 18.36
C TRP A 198 10.57 32.19 18.58
N GLY A 199 10.27 33.47 18.59
CA GLY A 199 8.95 34.02 18.90
C GLY A 199 8.08 34.17 17.63
N LEU A 200 6.93 33.52 17.60
CA LEU A 200 5.92 33.62 16.56
C LEU A 200 4.62 34.16 17.15
N SER A 201 4.10 35.27 16.62
CA SER A 201 2.83 35.86 17.06
C SER A 201 1.73 35.51 16.07
N TYR A 202 0.54 35.15 16.56
CA TYR A 202 -0.63 34.84 15.76
C TYR A 202 -1.92 35.27 16.43
N HIS A 203 -2.97 35.42 15.64
CA HIS A 203 -4.34 35.51 16.14
C HIS A 203 -5.21 34.42 15.51
N CYS A 204 -6.27 34.03 16.22
CA CYS A 204 -7.20 33.01 15.82
C CYS A 204 -8.59 33.65 15.56
N SER A 205 -9.08 33.54 14.33
CA SER A 205 -10.41 34.06 13.95
C SER A 205 -11.56 33.24 14.55
N ALA A 206 -11.34 31.96 14.85
CA ALA A 206 -12.35 31.08 15.43
C ALA A 206 -12.68 31.40 16.88
N CYS A 207 -11.70 31.80 17.69
CA CYS A 207 -11.89 32.01 19.15
C CYS A 207 -11.43 33.36 19.66
N GLY A 208 -10.89 34.23 18.79
CA GLY A 208 -10.38 35.58 19.15
C GLY A 208 -9.09 35.57 19.96
N CYS A 209 -8.42 34.42 20.09
CA CYS A 209 -7.15 34.32 20.82
C CYS A 209 -6.04 35.04 20.05
N GLN A 210 -5.20 35.77 20.77
CA GLN A 210 -3.97 36.38 20.27
C GLN A 210 -2.84 35.97 21.21
N GLU A 211 -1.80 35.36 20.66
CA GLU A 211 -0.68 34.83 21.46
C GLU A 211 0.66 35.00 20.76
N LYS A 212 1.71 35.03 21.56
CA LYS A 212 3.10 34.89 21.10
C LYS A 212 3.64 33.57 21.62
N LEU A 213 4.07 32.73 20.71
CA LEU A 213 4.59 31.38 20.97
C LEU A 213 6.10 31.35 20.92
N ASP A 214 6.73 30.55 21.79
CA ASP A 214 8.11 30.10 21.61
C ASP A 214 8.08 28.76 20.83
N MET A 215 8.57 28.74 19.59
CA MET A 215 8.54 27.57 18.72
C MET A 215 9.25 26.32 19.27
N ARG A 216 10.14 26.49 20.26
CA ARG A 216 10.81 25.39 20.97
C ARG A 216 9.91 24.65 21.96
N LYS A 217 8.74 25.22 22.27
CA LYS A 217 7.78 24.72 23.27
C LYS A 217 6.35 24.64 22.72
N ALA A 218 6.09 25.32 21.62
CA ALA A 218 4.78 25.41 21.02
C ALA A 218 4.36 24.05 20.42
N LYS A 219 3.11 23.67 20.62
CA LYS A 219 2.56 22.40 20.15
C LYS A 219 1.81 22.53 18.82
N GLY A 220 1.40 23.75 18.45
CA GLY A 220 0.54 24.03 17.31
C GLY A 220 1.26 24.43 16.02
N VAL A 221 2.54 24.80 16.08
CA VAL A 221 3.28 25.33 14.92
C VAL A 221 3.72 24.21 13.98
N LYS A 222 3.38 24.34 12.68
CA LYS A 222 3.84 23.40 11.64
C LYS A 222 4.20 24.14 10.35
N LEU A 223 5.03 23.52 9.52
CA LEU A 223 5.32 23.99 8.17
C LEU A 223 4.16 23.70 7.21
N VAL A 224 3.98 24.52 6.19
CA VAL A 224 3.10 24.20 5.08
C VAL A 224 3.68 23.04 4.27
N TRP A 225 2.83 22.14 3.74
CA TRP A 225 3.20 20.86 3.15
C TRP A 225 4.40 20.91 2.17
N ARG A 226 4.42 21.86 1.24
CA ARG A 226 5.50 21.94 0.22
C ARG A 226 6.88 22.28 0.81
N ILE A 227 6.94 22.67 2.07
CA ILE A 227 8.16 23.02 2.82
C ILE A 227 8.43 21.98 3.90
N ASP A 228 7.37 21.43 4.49
CA ASP A 228 7.43 20.36 5.47
C ASP A 228 8.12 19.11 4.93
N TRP A 229 7.70 18.66 3.76
CA TRP A 229 8.23 17.44 3.14
C TRP A 229 9.76 17.49 2.91
N PRO A 230 10.34 18.52 2.24
CA PRO A 230 11.79 18.62 2.09
C PRO A 230 12.54 18.89 3.39
N MET A 231 11.94 19.56 4.38
CA MET A 231 12.52 19.69 5.72
C MET A 231 12.69 18.32 6.37
N ARG A 232 11.70 17.45 6.26
CA ARG A 232 11.76 16.09 6.80
C ARG A 232 12.79 15.22 6.08
N TRP A 233 13.03 15.43 4.77
CA TRP A 233 14.10 14.76 4.05
C TRP A 233 15.47 15.04 4.67
N GLU A 234 15.73 16.29 4.98
CA GLU A 234 16.98 16.68 5.66
C GLU A 234 17.01 16.12 7.08
N TYR A 235 15.94 16.26 7.84
CA TYR A 235 15.87 15.83 9.24
C TYR A 235 16.10 14.32 9.40
N GLU A 236 15.44 13.51 8.60
CA GLU A 236 15.52 12.02 8.63
C GLU A 236 16.66 11.47 7.75
N LYS A 237 17.40 12.35 7.04
CA LYS A 237 18.49 11.98 6.10
C LYS A 237 18.01 11.01 5.01
N VAL A 238 16.87 11.31 4.37
CA VAL A 238 16.24 10.46 3.38
C VAL A 238 17.06 10.40 2.10
N ASP A 239 17.40 9.20 1.64
CA ASP A 239 18.14 8.93 0.41
C ASP A 239 17.25 8.52 -0.75
N PHE A 240 16.10 7.90 -0.43
CA PHE A 240 15.14 7.42 -1.42
C PHE A 240 13.71 7.61 -0.94
N GLU A 241 12.88 8.20 -1.79
CA GLU A 241 11.43 8.30 -1.61
C GLU A 241 10.75 8.42 -2.99
N PRO A 242 9.92 7.45 -3.41
CA PRO A 242 9.16 7.56 -4.65
C PRO A 242 7.98 8.51 -4.45
N ALA A 243 7.42 9.01 -5.54
CA ALA A 243 6.24 9.84 -5.49
C ALA A 243 5.27 9.53 -6.63
N GLY A 244 3.98 9.76 -6.40
CA GLY A 244 2.95 9.59 -7.41
C GLY A 244 3.15 10.54 -8.60
N LYS A 245 2.57 10.18 -9.74
CA LYS A 245 2.69 10.96 -10.99
C LYS A 245 2.26 12.42 -10.82
N ASP A 246 1.31 12.70 -9.93
CA ASP A 246 0.83 14.04 -9.66
C ASP A 246 1.91 14.92 -9.00
N HIS A 247 2.74 14.33 -8.13
CA HIS A 247 3.84 15.02 -7.45
C HIS A 247 5.04 15.28 -8.38
N HIS A 248 5.26 14.40 -9.37
CA HIS A 248 6.34 14.52 -10.36
C HIS A 248 6.00 15.39 -11.58
N SER A 249 4.78 15.93 -11.67
CA SER A 249 4.41 16.88 -12.72
C SER A 249 5.23 18.17 -12.58
N HIS A 250 5.40 18.92 -13.67
CA HIS A 250 6.06 20.23 -13.63
C HIS A 250 5.36 21.16 -12.62
N GLY A 251 6.11 21.71 -11.68
CA GLY A 251 5.58 22.49 -10.57
C GLY A 251 4.82 21.67 -9.51
N GLY A 252 4.84 20.34 -9.61
CA GLY A 252 4.31 19.42 -8.60
C GLY A 252 5.08 19.50 -7.29
N SER A 253 4.58 18.80 -6.27
CA SER A 253 5.17 18.90 -4.92
C SER A 253 6.61 18.40 -4.87
N PHE A 254 6.95 17.33 -5.62
CA PHE A 254 8.31 16.81 -5.66
C PHE A 254 9.27 17.77 -6.39
N ASP A 255 8.81 18.35 -7.50
CA ASP A 255 9.61 19.29 -8.28
C ASP A 255 9.95 20.55 -7.47
N THR A 256 9.00 21.09 -6.73
CA THR A 256 9.25 22.21 -5.81
C THR A 256 10.09 21.81 -4.59
N ALA A 257 9.81 20.64 -4.00
CA ALA A 257 10.48 20.16 -2.80
C ALA A 257 11.99 19.98 -2.96
N ARG A 258 12.45 19.48 -4.13
CA ARG A 258 13.89 19.32 -4.39
C ARG A 258 14.64 20.65 -4.39
N HIS A 259 14.03 21.75 -4.87
CA HIS A 259 14.61 23.08 -4.80
C HIS A 259 14.65 23.62 -3.37
N VAL A 260 13.54 23.44 -2.63
CA VAL A 260 13.46 23.82 -1.21
C VAL A 260 14.50 23.05 -0.40
N CYS A 261 14.63 21.75 -0.62
CA CYS A 261 15.59 20.90 0.06
C CYS A 261 17.04 21.42 -0.12
N LYS A 262 17.40 21.75 -1.37
CA LYS A 262 18.74 22.22 -1.69
C LYS A 262 19.00 23.66 -1.22
N GLU A 263 18.11 24.61 -1.55
CA GLU A 263 18.36 26.04 -1.37
C GLU A 263 18.09 26.50 0.08
N VAL A 264 17.18 25.79 0.82
CA VAL A 264 16.80 26.16 2.18
C VAL A 264 17.46 25.26 3.21
N TYR A 265 17.46 23.95 2.99
CA TYR A 265 17.96 22.98 3.97
C TYR A 265 19.36 22.44 3.69
N ASP A 266 19.98 22.83 2.57
CA ASP A 266 21.32 22.42 2.18
C ASP A 266 21.50 20.88 2.16
N TYR A 267 20.47 20.22 1.68
CA TYR A 267 20.43 18.78 1.55
C TYR A 267 20.02 18.37 0.13
N ASP A 268 20.66 17.31 -0.40
CA ASP A 268 20.32 16.79 -1.71
C ASP A 268 19.05 15.96 -1.63
N ALA A 269 18.06 16.34 -2.43
CA ALA A 269 16.78 15.64 -2.47
C ALA A 269 16.97 14.12 -2.68
N PRO A 270 16.08 13.26 -2.13
CA PRO A 270 16.18 11.83 -2.31
C PRO A 270 16.12 11.42 -3.77
N VAL A 271 16.77 10.30 -4.10
CA VAL A 271 16.52 9.60 -5.36
C VAL A 271 15.04 9.22 -5.39
N SER A 272 14.40 9.41 -6.52
CA SER A 272 12.97 9.15 -6.66
C SER A 272 12.68 8.49 -8.00
N PHE A 273 11.54 7.83 -8.07
CA PHE A 273 10.87 7.47 -9.31
C PHE A 273 9.37 7.77 -9.21
N ARG A 274 8.77 7.98 -10.36
CA ARG A 274 7.33 8.16 -10.48
C ARG A 274 6.64 6.80 -10.41
N TYR A 275 5.57 6.70 -9.62
CA TYR A 275 4.64 5.59 -9.71
C TYR A 275 3.28 6.04 -10.24
N ASP A 276 2.63 5.15 -11.00
CA ASP A 276 1.32 5.38 -11.57
C ASP A 276 0.22 4.72 -10.72
N PHE A 277 -1.05 5.00 -11.00
CA PHE A 277 -2.17 4.56 -10.18
C PHE A 277 -2.47 3.07 -10.32
N ILE A 278 -3.17 2.55 -9.32
CA ILE A 278 -3.81 1.23 -9.35
C ILE A 278 -5.32 1.43 -9.40
N GLY A 279 -5.94 0.75 -10.36
CA GLY A 279 -7.39 0.66 -10.47
C GLY A 279 -7.94 -0.65 -9.93
N THR A 280 -9.24 -0.77 -9.91
CA THR A 280 -9.96 -2.02 -9.70
C THR A 280 -10.75 -2.34 -10.94
N LYS A 281 -10.62 -3.55 -11.47
CA LYS A 281 -11.38 -3.98 -12.64
C LYS A 281 -12.88 -3.88 -12.37
N GLY A 282 -13.62 -3.26 -13.28
CA GLY A 282 -15.06 -3.04 -13.14
C GLY A 282 -15.48 -1.79 -12.36
N LEU A 283 -14.54 -1.09 -11.71
CA LEU A 283 -14.82 0.19 -11.07
C LEU A 283 -14.16 1.33 -11.86
N PRO A 284 -14.92 2.31 -12.35
CA PRO A 284 -14.35 3.44 -13.10
C PRO A 284 -13.62 4.42 -12.17
N GLY A 285 -12.50 4.99 -12.67
CA GLY A 285 -11.81 6.09 -12.04
C GLY A 285 -10.75 5.70 -11.01
N LYS A 286 -10.12 6.73 -10.44
CA LYS A 286 -9.11 6.62 -9.37
C LYS A 286 -9.81 6.29 -8.04
N MET A 287 -9.33 5.30 -7.32
CA MET A 287 -9.75 5.09 -5.93
C MET A 287 -9.42 6.32 -5.08
N SER A 288 -10.35 6.70 -4.22
CA SER A 288 -10.16 7.80 -3.28
C SER A 288 -10.70 7.42 -1.91
N SER A 289 -9.91 7.62 -0.87
CA SER A 289 -10.31 7.39 0.52
C SER A 289 -11.62 8.11 0.92
N SER A 290 -12.01 9.16 0.18
CA SER A 290 -13.23 9.92 0.44
C SER A 290 -14.46 9.45 -0.35
N SER A 291 -14.34 8.48 -1.29
CA SER A 291 -15.44 8.06 -2.17
C SER A 291 -16.28 6.89 -1.64
N GLY A 292 -15.84 6.23 -0.58
CA GLY A 292 -16.57 5.13 0.06
C GLY A 292 -16.37 3.74 -0.56
N ASN A 293 -16.08 3.65 -1.86
CA ASN A 293 -15.78 2.38 -2.53
C ASN A 293 -14.26 2.18 -2.63
N VAL A 294 -13.65 1.82 -1.52
CA VAL A 294 -12.22 1.56 -1.44
C VAL A 294 -11.96 0.10 -1.16
N ILE A 295 -10.94 -0.44 -1.80
CA ILE A 295 -10.42 -1.79 -1.56
C ILE A 295 -9.14 -1.65 -0.76
N THR A 296 -9.11 -2.24 0.40
CA THR A 296 -7.94 -2.27 1.29
C THR A 296 -7.00 -3.41 0.92
N ILE A 297 -5.76 -3.37 1.44
CA ILE A 297 -4.85 -4.53 1.31
C ILE A 297 -5.44 -5.76 2.03
N GLU A 298 -6.19 -5.59 3.11
CA GLU A 298 -6.84 -6.69 3.80
C GLU A 298 -7.90 -7.37 2.93
N ASP A 299 -8.67 -6.61 2.12
CA ASP A 299 -9.60 -7.18 1.15
C ASP A 299 -8.88 -7.95 0.05
N VAL A 300 -7.74 -7.44 -0.42
CA VAL A 300 -6.90 -8.14 -1.39
C VAL A 300 -6.40 -9.47 -0.82
N LEU A 301 -5.99 -9.50 0.45
CA LEU A 301 -5.49 -10.70 1.11
C LEU A 301 -6.57 -11.77 1.40
N LYS A 302 -7.85 -11.44 1.27
CA LYS A 302 -8.92 -12.45 1.30
C LYS A 302 -8.93 -13.31 0.03
N VAL A 303 -8.46 -12.76 -1.11
CA VAL A 303 -8.48 -13.40 -2.44
C VAL A 303 -7.09 -13.86 -2.86
N TYR A 304 -6.05 -13.12 -2.51
CA TYR A 304 -4.66 -13.38 -2.88
C TYR A 304 -3.83 -13.69 -1.64
N THR A 305 -3.02 -14.77 -1.70
CA THR A 305 -2.02 -14.98 -0.64
C THR A 305 -1.05 -13.80 -0.59
N PRO A 306 -0.38 -13.57 0.53
CA PRO A 306 0.60 -12.47 0.64
C PRO A 306 1.65 -12.47 -0.47
N GLU A 307 2.15 -13.64 -0.85
CA GLU A 307 3.14 -13.81 -1.93
C GLU A 307 2.57 -13.40 -3.29
N VAL A 308 1.33 -13.82 -3.59
CA VAL A 308 0.65 -13.47 -4.86
C VAL A 308 0.28 -11.99 -4.88
N ALA A 309 -0.15 -11.42 -3.74
CA ALA A 309 -0.38 -9.99 -3.63
C ALA A 309 0.92 -9.20 -3.89
N ARG A 310 2.05 -9.61 -3.32
CA ARG A 310 3.37 -9.00 -3.58
C ARG A 310 3.82 -9.18 -5.03
N PHE A 311 3.53 -10.35 -5.63
CA PHE A 311 3.86 -10.65 -7.03
C PHE A 311 3.27 -9.61 -8.00
N LEU A 312 2.04 -9.15 -7.78
CA LEU A 312 1.42 -8.11 -8.60
C LEU A 312 2.29 -6.85 -8.69
N PHE A 313 2.94 -6.48 -7.59
CA PHE A 313 3.80 -5.29 -7.52
C PHE A 313 5.24 -5.55 -7.97
N ALA A 314 5.81 -6.68 -7.58
CA ALA A 314 7.15 -7.07 -8.00
C ALA A 314 7.22 -7.28 -9.54
N GLY A 315 6.23 -7.93 -10.12
CA GLY A 315 6.15 -8.18 -11.55
C GLY A 315 5.82 -6.96 -12.41
N THR A 316 5.34 -5.86 -11.80
CA THR A 316 4.90 -4.66 -12.53
C THR A 316 5.82 -3.48 -12.23
N ARG A 317 6.32 -2.79 -13.27
CA ARG A 317 7.11 -1.57 -13.08
C ARG A 317 6.27 -0.47 -12.40
N PRO A 318 6.85 0.35 -11.50
CA PRO A 318 6.12 1.40 -10.78
C PRO A 318 5.39 2.40 -11.70
N ASN A 319 5.97 2.75 -12.83
CA ASN A 319 5.40 3.68 -13.81
C ASN A 319 4.41 3.04 -14.80
N THR A 320 3.88 1.87 -14.48
CA THR A 320 2.86 1.16 -15.28
C THR A 320 1.58 1.07 -14.48
N GLU A 321 0.49 1.61 -15.01
CA GLU A 321 -0.85 1.43 -14.43
C GLU A 321 -1.28 -0.04 -14.55
N PHE A 322 -1.92 -0.57 -13.54
CA PHE A 322 -2.57 -1.87 -13.59
C PHE A 322 -3.84 -1.89 -12.74
N THR A 323 -4.66 -2.90 -12.96
CA THR A 323 -5.89 -3.09 -12.19
C THR A 323 -5.83 -4.38 -11.39
N ILE A 324 -6.29 -4.33 -10.16
CA ILE A 324 -6.53 -5.53 -9.35
C ILE A 324 -7.91 -6.06 -9.72
N SER A 325 -7.98 -7.36 -9.91
CA SER A 325 -9.20 -8.06 -10.32
C SER A 325 -9.68 -9.00 -9.20
N PHE A 326 -10.98 -9.18 -9.13
CA PHE A 326 -11.64 -10.15 -8.24
C PHE A 326 -12.50 -11.14 -9.02
N ASP A 327 -12.56 -10.99 -10.35
CA ASP A 327 -13.29 -11.89 -11.27
C ASP A 327 -12.41 -13.09 -11.70
N LEU A 328 -12.69 -13.68 -12.84
CA LEU A 328 -11.95 -14.85 -13.39
C LEU A 328 -10.45 -14.59 -13.62
N ASP A 329 -10.01 -13.33 -13.71
CA ASP A 329 -8.58 -13.02 -13.86
C ASP A 329 -7.76 -13.43 -12.63
N VAL A 330 -8.39 -13.62 -11.47
CA VAL A 330 -7.75 -14.19 -10.27
C VAL A 330 -7.06 -15.50 -10.58
N ILE A 331 -7.73 -16.37 -11.33
CA ILE A 331 -7.19 -17.69 -11.73
C ILE A 331 -5.91 -17.50 -12.55
N LYS A 332 -5.95 -16.58 -13.53
CA LYS A 332 -4.80 -16.30 -14.37
C LYS A 332 -3.63 -15.71 -13.57
N ILE A 333 -3.89 -14.83 -12.62
CA ILE A 333 -2.86 -14.23 -11.76
C ILE A 333 -2.14 -15.31 -10.95
N TYR A 334 -2.89 -16.27 -10.39
CA TYR A 334 -2.28 -17.43 -9.72
C TYR A 334 -1.50 -18.32 -10.68
N GLU A 335 -2.00 -18.56 -11.89
CA GLU A 335 -1.28 -19.34 -12.91
C GLU A 335 0.03 -18.66 -13.34
N ASP A 336 0.03 -17.33 -13.49
CA ASP A 336 1.21 -16.54 -13.82
C ASP A 336 2.24 -16.59 -12.65
N TYR A 337 1.79 -16.47 -11.40
CA TYR A 337 2.64 -16.65 -10.22
C TYR A 337 3.23 -18.07 -10.16
N ASP A 338 2.42 -19.09 -10.32
CA ASP A 338 2.84 -20.50 -10.30
C ASP A 338 3.88 -20.80 -11.40
N LYS A 339 3.73 -20.19 -12.57
CA LYS A 339 4.72 -20.29 -13.65
C LYS A 339 6.03 -19.62 -13.26
N THR A 340 5.99 -18.41 -12.72
CA THR A 340 7.18 -17.69 -12.23
C THR A 340 7.90 -18.49 -11.15
N GLU A 341 7.16 -19.12 -10.23
CA GLU A 341 7.70 -20.04 -9.22
C GLU A 341 8.41 -21.25 -9.87
N ARG A 342 7.76 -21.96 -10.83
CA ARG A 342 8.39 -23.11 -11.50
C ARG A 342 9.68 -22.72 -12.25
N ILE A 343 9.68 -21.53 -12.87
CA ILE A 343 10.89 -21.00 -13.52
C ILE A 343 11.98 -20.72 -12.49
N ALA A 344 11.65 -20.06 -11.39
CA ALA A 344 12.62 -19.71 -10.33
C ALA A 344 13.27 -20.96 -9.72
N TRP A 345 12.51 -22.05 -9.58
CA TRP A 345 12.98 -23.36 -9.09
C TRP A 345 13.53 -24.25 -10.18
N LYS A 346 13.66 -23.80 -11.43
CA LYS A 346 14.13 -24.58 -12.60
C LYS A 346 13.32 -25.84 -12.90
N ILE A 347 12.07 -25.87 -12.48
CA ILE A 347 11.10 -26.92 -12.85
C ILE A 347 10.59 -26.69 -14.28
N GLU A 348 10.43 -25.40 -14.65
CA GLU A 348 10.07 -24.97 -16.00
C GLU A 348 11.22 -24.16 -16.61
N THR A 349 11.53 -24.42 -17.89
CA THR A 349 12.63 -23.75 -18.58
C THR A 349 12.19 -22.36 -19.04
N ALA A 350 12.92 -21.32 -18.66
CA ALA A 350 12.76 -19.99 -19.22
C ALA A 350 13.25 -19.94 -20.68
N LYS A 351 12.76 -18.97 -21.44
CA LYS A 351 13.11 -18.78 -22.85
C LYS A 351 14.63 -18.52 -23.04
N ASP A 352 15.22 -17.79 -22.12
CA ASP A 352 16.64 -17.47 -22.10
C ASP A 352 17.09 -17.11 -20.65
N GLU A 353 18.40 -16.92 -20.47
CA GLU A 353 18.97 -16.61 -19.15
C GLU A 353 18.48 -15.25 -18.60
N THR A 354 18.26 -14.26 -19.46
CA THR A 354 17.79 -12.93 -19.02
C THR A 354 16.37 -13.05 -18.44
N ILE A 355 15.50 -13.78 -19.11
CA ILE A 355 14.14 -14.07 -18.62
C ILE A 355 14.22 -14.89 -17.33
N PHE A 356 15.07 -15.93 -17.28
CA PHE A 356 15.27 -16.71 -16.04
C PHE A 356 15.63 -15.83 -14.84
N GLN A 357 16.65 -14.97 -14.99
CA GLN A 357 17.10 -14.10 -13.89
C GLN A 357 16.00 -13.12 -13.47
N LYS A 358 15.25 -12.57 -14.42
CA LYS A 358 14.14 -11.67 -14.14
C LYS A 358 12.99 -12.38 -13.40
N GLU A 359 12.52 -13.52 -13.91
CA GLU A 359 11.43 -14.29 -13.28
C GLU A 359 11.83 -14.78 -11.88
N LYS A 360 13.05 -15.31 -11.74
CA LYS A 360 13.60 -15.69 -10.45
C LYS A 360 13.58 -14.50 -9.47
N ARG A 361 14.01 -13.32 -9.91
CA ARG A 361 14.03 -12.13 -9.06
C ARG A 361 12.64 -11.66 -8.66
N ILE A 362 11.68 -11.70 -9.58
CA ILE A 362 10.27 -11.40 -9.28
C ILE A 362 9.75 -12.36 -8.21
N TYR A 363 9.99 -13.67 -8.36
CA TYR A 363 9.58 -14.67 -7.39
C TYR A 363 10.22 -14.42 -6.02
N GLU A 364 11.55 -14.20 -5.96
CA GLU A 364 12.28 -13.93 -4.73
C GLU A 364 11.73 -12.70 -3.99
N LEU A 365 11.47 -11.61 -4.69
CA LEU A 365 10.91 -10.37 -4.12
C LEU A 365 9.43 -10.51 -3.72
N SER A 366 8.72 -11.47 -4.31
CA SER A 366 7.33 -11.77 -3.95
C SER A 366 7.22 -12.54 -2.63
N GLN A 367 8.30 -13.18 -2.15
CA GLN A 367 8.24 -13.95 -0.93
C GLN A 367 8.10 -13.05 0.32
N VAL A 368 7.28 -13.48 1.27
CA VAL A 368 7.16 -12.81 2.57
C VAL A 368 8.42 -13.08 3.39
N SER A 369 8.91 -12.04 4.07
CA SER A 369 10.08 -12.12 4.94
C SER A 369 9.86 -11.24 6.17
N SER A 370 10.14 -11.75 7.34
CA SER A 370 10.01 -11.01 8.60
C SER A 370 11.25 -10.15 8.90
N ASP A 371 12.42 -10.50 8.36
CA ASP A 371 13.68 -9.78 8.57
C ASP A 371 13.96 -8.72 7.48
N GLY A 372 13.05 -8.58 6.51
CA GLY A 372 13.16 -7.65 5.40
C GLY A 372 14.30 -7.94 4.42
N LYS A 373 14.82 -9.17 4.41
CA LYS A 373 15.76 -9.66 3.40
C LYS A 373 15.05 -10.57 2.42
N THR A 374 15.58 -10.69 1.23
CA THR A 374 15.08 -11.65 0.26
C THR A 374 15.40 -13.08 0.70
N PRO A 375 14.42 -13.97 0.86
CA PRO A 375 14.67 -15.35 1.24
C PRO A 375 15.50 -16.09 0.16
N SER A 376 16.58 -16.76 0.57
CA SER A 376 17.36 -17.61 -0.34
C SER A 376 16.57 -18.86 -0.72
N LEU A 377 16.67 -19.27 -1.98
CA LEU A 377 16.15 -20.54 -2.49
C LEU A 377 17.17 -21.69 -2.34
N GLU A 378 18.43 -21.38 -2.07
CA GLU A 378 19.51 -22.38 -1.99
C GLU A 378 19.28 -23.36 -0.84
N GLY A 379 19.42 -24.65 -1.13
CA GLY A 379 19.25 -25.72 -0.16
C GLY A 379 17.81 -26.01 0.27
N LYS A 380 16.84 -25.32 -0.31
CA LYS A 380 15.42 -25.56 -0.06
C LYS A 380 14.79 -26.42 -1.15
N GLN A 381 13.66 -27.02 -0.83
CA GLN A 381 12.83 -27.74 -1.80
C GLN A 381 11.78 -26.79 -2.39
N PRO A 382 11.39 -26.98 -3.66
CA PRO A 382 10.29 -26.22 -4.25
C PRO A 382 8.98 -26.46 -3.49
N PRO A 383 8.10 -25.46 -3.41
CA PRO A 383 6.78 -25.64 -2.84
C PRO A 383 5.96 -26.67 -3.62
N TYR A 384 5.07 -27.35 -2.91
CA TYR A 384 4.09 -28.22 -3.57
C TYR A 384 3.01 -27.35 -4.22
N GLN A 385 2.92 -27.38 -5.54
CA GLN A 385 1.94 -26.58 -6.28
C GLN A 385 0.62 -27.35 -6.46
N VAL A 386 -0.48 -26.68 -6.11
CA VAL A 386 -1.83 -27.06 -6.53
C VAL A 386 -2.38 -25.90 -7.34
N PRO A 387 -2.71 -26.08 -8.65
CA PRO A 387 -3.28 -25.01 -9.47
C PRO A 387 -4.52 -24.41 -8.78
N PHE A 388 -4.63 -23.10 -8.77
CA PHE A 388 -5.70 -22.40 -8.03
C PHE A 388 -7.10 -22.84 -8.49
N ARG A 389 -7.31 -23.00 -9.79
CA ARG A 389 -8.56 -23.52 -10.36
C ARG A 389 -8.89 -24.91 -9.82
N HIS A 390 -7.90 -25.80 -9.74
CA HIS A 390 -8.10 -27.15 -9.21
C HIS A 390 -8.46 -27.11 -7.73
N LEU A 391 -7.78 -26.28 -6.96
CA LEU A 391 -8.08 -26.08 -5.53
C LEU A 391 -9.50 -25.54 -5.32
N CYS A 392 -9.95 -24.58 -6.14
CA CYS A 392 -11.34 -24.09 -6.10
C CYS A 392 -12.36 -25.21 -6.37
N ASN A 393 -12.05 -26.13 -7.28
CA ASN A 393 -12.94 -27.28 -7.56
C ASN A 393 -12.97 -28.26 -6.39
N LEU A 394 -11.81 -28.59 -5.80
CA LEU A 394 -11.74 -29.49 -4.63
C LEU A 394 -12.50 -28.93 -3.43
N ILE A 395 -12.42 -27.62 -3.19
CA ILE A 395 -13.15 -26.94 -2.13
C ILE A 395 -14.66 -27.03 -2.35
N GLN A 396 -15.13 -26.86 -3.58
CA GLN A 396 -16.55 -27.00 -3.91
C GLN A 396 -17.01 -28.47 -3.79
N ILE A 397 -16.18 -29.44 -4.16
CA ILE A 397 -16.44 -30.87 -3.95
C ILE A 397 -16.54 -31.22 -2.46
N ALA A 398 -15.70 -30.59 -1.64
CA ALA A 398 -15.71 -30.77 -0.19
C ALA A 398 -16.77 -29.92 0.55
N ASP A 399 -17.70 -29.27 -0.18
CA ASP A 399 -18.72 -28.34 0.36
C ASP A 399 -18.13 -27.23 1.24
N GLY A 400 -16.99 -26.69 0.83
CA GLY A 400 -16.27 -25.61 1.53
C GLY A 400 -15.43 -26.07 2.75
N ASP A 401 -15.30 -27.37 2.98
CA ASP A 401 -14.49 -27.92 4.08
C ASP A 401 -13.00 -27.93 3.70
N ILE A 402 -12.26 -26.98 4.27
CA ILE A 402 -10.80 -26.83 4.04
C ILE A 402 -10.02 -28.03 4.61
N GLU A 403 -10.40 -28.54 5.78
CA GLU A 403 -9.67 -29.65 6.42
C GLU A 403 -9.81 -30.92 5.59
N LYS A 404 -11.02 -31.20 5.10
CA LYS A 404 -11.27 -32.29 4.21
C LYS A 404 -10.50 -32.14 2.90
N THR A 405 -10.53 -30.94 2.28
CA THR A 405 -9.78 -30.67 1.05
C THR A 405 -8.28 -30.92 1.21
N LEU A 406 -7.69 -30.47 2.34
CA LEU A 406 -6.27 -30.68 2.63
C LEU A 406 -5.95 -32.16 2.94
N ALA A 407 -6.85 -32.86 3.62
CA ALA A 407 -6.70 -34.29 3.89
C ALA A 407 -6.76 -35.12 2.59
N ASP A 408 -7.68 -34.80 1.69
CA ASP A 408 -7.79 -35.44 0.39
C ASP A 408 -6.51 -35.22 -0.45
N LEU A 409 -5.97 -33.99 -0.46
CA LEU A 409 -4.70 -33.67 -1.11
C LEU A 409 -3.51 -34.42 -0.50
N ALA A 410 -3.49 -34.63 0.81
CA ALA A 410 -2.42 -35.36 1.49
C ALA A 410 -2.48 -36.88 1.25
N ALA A 411 -3.66 -37.42 0.93
CA ALA A 411 -3.87 -38.83 0.69
C ALA A 411 -3.43 -39.31 -0.72
N VAL A 412 -3.11 -38.39 -1.62
CA VAL A 412 -2.65 -38.72 -2.99
C VAL A 412 -1.19 -39.18 -2.93
N ASP A 413 -0.82 -40.13 -3.78
CA ASP A 413 0.58 -40.56 -3.96
C ASP A 413 1.49 -39.36 -4.29
N ASN A 414 2.57 -39.22 -3.53
CA ASN A 414 3.45 -38.04 -3.61
C ASN A 414 2.75 -36.69 -3.26
N GLY A 415 1.69 -36.74 -2.47
CA GLY A 415 1.00 -35.57 -1.96
C GLY A 415 1.87 -34.66 -1.08
N PRO A 416 1.34 -33.47 -0.69
CA PRO A 416 2.06 -32.49 0.11
C PRO A 416 2.37 -33.03 1.53
N ASN A 417 3.57 -32.74 2.01
CA ASN A 417 3.94 -33.00 3.39
C ASN A 417 3.28 -31.99 4.34
N LYS A 418 3.46 -32.15 5.67
CA LYS A 418 2.83 -31.31 6.70
C LYS A 418 3.18 -29.82 6.56
N GLU A 419 4.41 -29.48 6.19
CA GLU A 419 4.85 -28.08 6.01
C GLU A 419 4.25 -27.48 4.76
N GLN A 420 4.20 -28.23 3.67
CA GLN A 420 3.57 -27.84 2.42
C GLN A 420 2.05 -27.67 2.56
N LEU A 421 1.40 -28.51 3.37
CA LEU A 421 -0.04 -28.36 3.71
C LEU A 421 -0.31 -27.03 4.45
N ALA A 422 0.61 -26.58 5.32
CA ALA A 422 0.46 -25.31 6.01
C ALA A 422 0.47 -24.12 5.03
N VAL A 423 1.31 -24.17 4.00
CA VAL A 423 1.33 -23.16 2.91
C VAL A 423 0.06 -23.25 2.06
N LEU A 424 -0.34 -24.47 1.67
CA LEU A 424 -1.55 -24.69 0.87
C LEU A 424 -2.83 -24.26 1.60
N ARG A 425 -2.86 -24.31 2.94
CA ARG A 425 -3.99 -23.82 3.73
C ARG A 425 -4.29 -22.35 3.47
N SER A 426 -3.28 -21.48 3.42
CA SER A 426 -3.48 -20.05 3.09
C SER A 426 -4.10 -19.89 1.71
N ARG A 427 -3.60 -20.62 0.72
CA ARG A 427 -4.13 -20.62 -0.65
C ARG A 427 -5.57 -21.17 -0.71
N ALA A 428 -5.87 -22.22 0.06
CA ALA A 428 -7.20 -22.82 0.14
C ALA A 428 -8.22 -21.85 0.78
N LEU A 429 -7.84 -21.10 1.79
CA LEU A 429 -8.68 -20.05 2.39
C LEU A 429 -9.01 -18.95 1.37
N CYS A 430 -8.02 -18.49 0.60
CA CYS A 430 -8.25 -17.54 -0.49
C CYS A 430 -9.17 -18.11 -1.58
N ALA A 431 -8.97 -19.37 -1.96
CA ALA A 431 -9.80 -20.04 -2.95
C ALA A 431 -11.26 -20.19 -2.47
N LYS A 432 -11.45 -20.58 -1.21
CA LYS A 432 -12.78 -20.63 -0.59
C LYS A 432 -13.46 -19.27 -0.62
N TYR A 433 -12.78 -18.24 -0.11
CA TYR A 433 -13.33 -16.89 -0.09
C TYR A 433 -13.71 -16.41 -1.49
N TRP A 434 -12.83 -16.65 -2.48
CA TRP A 434 -13.06 -16.23 -3.85
C TRP A 434 -14.27 -16.97 -4.46
N VAL A 435 -14.39 -18.27 -4.28
CA VAL A 435 -15.55 -19.05 -4.76
C VAL A 435 -16.84 -18.55 -4.14
N GLU A 436 -16.86 -18.31 -2.83
CA GLU A 436 -18.06 -17.91 -2.10
C GLU A 436 -18.51 -16.48 -2.39
N ASN A 437 -17.58 -15.54 -2.64
CA ASN A 437 -17.87 -14.11 -2.67
C ASN A 437 -17.62 -13.42 -4.02
N CYS A 438 -16.74 -13.95 -4.86
CA CYS A 438 -16.24 -13.24 -6.05
C CYS A 438 -16.42 -14.00 -7.36
N ALA A 439 -16.39 -15.34 -7.32
CA ALA A 439 -16.48 -16.15 -8.52
C ALA A 439 -17.84 -15.95 -9.23
N PRO A 440 -17.87 -15.91 -10.57
CA PRO A 440 -19.13 -15.84 -11.29
C PRO A 440 -19.96 -17.13 -11.11
N ASP A 441 -21.28 -17.02 -11.30
CA ASP A 441 -22.21 -18.13 -11.03
C ASP A 441 -21.91 -19.37 -11.88
N GLU A 442 -21.45 -19.19 -13.11
CA GLU A 442 -21.07 -20.29 -14.01
C GLU A 442 -19.82 -21.07 -13.55
N PHE A 443 -19.03 -20.50 -12.64
CA PHE A 443 -17.89 -21.18 -12.04
C PHE A 443 -18.29 -21.97 -10.79
N ARG A 444 -19.40 -21.60 -10.15
CA ARG A 444 -19.87 -22.21 -8.90
C ARG A 444 -20.67 -23.48 -9.19
N PHE A 445 -20.38 -24.52 -8.45
CA PHE A 445 -21.16 -25.75 -8.47
C PHE A 445 -21.27 -26.34 -7.07
N ARG A 446 -22.23 -27.22 -6.89
CA ARG A 446 -22.40 -28.01 -5.66
C ARG A 446 -22.68 -29.46 -6.06
N LEU A 447 -22.03 -30.38 -5.37
CA LEU A 447 -22.35 -31.78 -5.52
C LEU A 447 -23.77 -32.06 -5.01
N LEU A 448 -24.49 -32.90 -5.73
CA LEU A 448 -25.79 -33.35 -5.28
C LEU A 448 -25.62 -34.19 -4.01
N PRO A 449 -26.52 -34.06 -3.03
CA PRO A 449 -26.53 -34.91 -1.86
C PRO A 449 -26.63 -36.40 -2.28
N SER A 450 -26.07 -37.30 -1.46
CA SER A 450 -26.06 -38.75 -1.70
C SER A 450 -27.42 -39.39 -1.94
N GLY A 451 -28.54 -38.69 -1.70
CA GLY A 451 -29.91 -39.08 -2.07
C GLY A 451 -30.30 -38.80 -3.52
N GLY A 452 -29.37 -38.33 -4.39
CA GLY A 452 -29.63 -38.05 -5.80
C GLY A 452 -30.74 -36.99 -6.00
N ALA A 453 -31.49 -37.09 -7.08
CA ALA A 453 -32.57 -36.18 -7.45
C ALA A 453 -33.68 -36.05 -6.37
N ALA A 454 -33.79 -36.98 -5.45
CA ALA A 454 -34.77 -36.94 -4.37
C ALA A 454 -34.44 -35.88 -3.30
N ALA A 455 -33.15 -35.53 -3.15
CA ALA A 455 -32.67 -34.53 -2.18
C ALA A 455 -32.69 -33.08 -2.73
N LEU A 456 -33.03 -32.88 -3.99
CA LEU A 456 -33.11 -31.57 -4.61
C LEU A 456 -34.41 -30.83 -4.22
N SER A 457 -34.31 -29.53 -4.08
CA SER A 457 -35.45 -28.64 -3.94
C SER A 457 -36.36 -28.67 -5.17
N GLN A 458 -37.58 -28.17 -5.05
CA GLN A 458 -38.48 -28.10 -6.21
C GLN A 458 -37.93 -27.21 -7.33
N GLU A 459 -37.26 -26.14 -6.97
CA GLU A 459 -36.65 -25.19 -7.91
C GLU A 459 -35.48 -25.84 -8.68
N GLU A 460 -34.59 -26.55 -7.98
CA GLU A 460 -33.48 -27.27 -8.58
C GLU A 460 -33.95 -28.39 -9.52
N ARG A 461 -35.01 -29.09 -9.13
CA ARG A 461 -35.66 -30.10 -10.02
C ARG A 461 -36.27 -29.46 -11.27
N ALA A 462 -36.86 -28.26 -11.13
CA ALA A 462 -37.41 -27.53 -12.25
C ALA A 462 -36.29 -27.10 -13.24
N LYS A 463 -35.18 -26.59 -12.73
CA LYS A 463 -34.00 -26.28 -13.56
C LYS A 463 -33.45 -27.50 -14.29
N LEU A 464 -33.30 -28.65 -13.65
CA LEU A 464 -32.84 -29.87 -14.29
C LEU A 464 -33.79 -30.34 -15.40
N ARG A 465 -35.10 -30.18 -15.21
CA ARG A 465 -36.10 -30.53 -16.24
C ARG A 465 -36.07 -29.61 -17.45
N SER A 466 -35.70 -28.36 -17.26
CA SER A 466 -35.60 -27.33 -18.31
C SER A 466 -34.34 -27.46 -19.17
N LEU A 467 -33.35 -28.27 -18.78
CA LEU A 467 -32.16 -28.50 -19.61
C LEU A 467 -32.54 -29.08 -20.99
N SER A 468 -31.92 -28.54 -22.02
CA SER A 468 -32.00 -29.09 -23.38
C SER A 468 -31.37 -30.48 -23.46
N ASP A 469 -31.70 -31.23 -24.49
CA ASP A 469 -31.10 -32.54 -24.69
C ASP A 469 -29.58 -32.48 -24.94
N VAL A 470 -29.10 -31.38 -25.51
CA VAL A 470 -27.66 -31.11 -25.68
C VAL A 470 -26.97 -30.96 -24.33
N GLU A 471 -27.54 -30.15 -23.42
CA GLU A 471 -27.02 -29.94 -22.06
C GLU A 471 -27.09 -31.23 -21.25
N LYS A 472 -28.18 -31.98 -21.31
CA LYS A 472 -28.29 -33.30 -20.64
C LYS A 472 -27.26 -34.29 -21.16
N ASN A 473 -26.98 -34.29 -22.46
CA ASN A 473 -25.95 -35.13 -23.05
C ASN A 473 -24.54 -34.71 -22.63
N ALA A 474 -24.25 -33.40 -22.57
CA ALA A 474 -22.99 -32.89 -22.07
C ALA A 474 -22.73 -33.30 -20.60
N VAL A 475 -23.74 -33.18 -19.73
CA VAL A 475 -23.65 -33.64 -18.33
C VAL A 475 -23.43 -35.17 -18.26
N ARG A 476 -24.03 -35.93 -19.14
CA ARG A 476 -23.83 -37.39 -19.21
C ARG A 476 -22.40 -37.75 -19.63
N ILE A 477 -21.87 -37.10 -20.65
CA ILE A 477 -20.47 -37.27 -21.08
C ILE A 477 -19.50 -36.88 -19.94
N LEU A 478 -19.74 -35.76 -19.28
CA LEU A 478 -18.94 -35.34 -18.14
C LEU A 478 -18.93 -36.40 -17.03
N ARG A 479 -20.08 -36.95 -16.68
CA ARG A 479 -20.20 -38.03 -15.70
C ARG A 479 -19.44 -39.27 -16.11
N ASP A 480 -19.75 -39.80 -17.30
CA ASP A 480 -19.34 -41.14 -17.72
C ASP A 480 -17.88 -41.18 -18.24
N ASP A 481 -17.41 -40.10 -18.88
CA ASP A 481 -16.11 -40.04 -19.53
C ASP A 481 -15.04 -39.28 -18.76
N VAL A 482 -15.43 -38.44 -17.79
CA VAL A 482 -14.48 -37.67 -16.98
C VAL A 482 -14.53 -38.09 -15.49
N ILE A 483 -15.69 -38.02 -14.86
CA ILE A 483 -15.79 -38.23 -13.40
C ILE A 483 -15.67 -39.71 -13.05
N CYS A 484 -16.26 -40.62 -13.81
CA CYS A 484 -16.22 -42.07 -13.53
C CYS A 484 -14.92 -42.76 -13.96
N LYS A 485 -13.98 -42.03 -14.62
CA LYS A 485 -12.68 -42.57 -15.06
C LYS A 485 -11.51 -42.01 -14.25
N ILE A 486 -11.76 -41.09 -13.31
CA ILE A 486 -10.82 -40.61 -12.30
C ILE A 486 -11.03 -41.41 -11.02
#